data_dd23bead6ff9464b0a355d56f1d61543
#
_entry.id   dd23bead6ff9464b0a355d56f1d61543
#
_cell.length_a   1.000
_cell.length_b   1.000
_cell.length_c   1.000
_cell.angle_alpha   90.00
_cell.angle_beta   90.00
_cell.angle_gamma   90.00
#
_symmetry.space_group_name_H-M   'P 1'
#
loop_
_entity.id
_entity.type
_entity.pdbx_description
1 polymer ?
#
loop_
_entity_poly.entity_id
_entity_poly.type
_entity_poly.pdbx_seq_one_letter_code
_entity_poly.pdbx_strand_id
1 'polypeptide(L)'
;GLVERRDDILQAVEDLAEARRTLDGLAEDGEAARFADGLSAISELAGDLESGLRMAHSFGPMGREMFGTDGRARYLVLGQSSDELRATGGFVSGVWLVTFDQGALADVRYEDAVRIDDFARIDLYPKAPLALEEHMNAWVWLMRDISWDPDFPTTAQGARDMYRLGRRQEVDGVIALN
;
A
#
# COMPACT_ATOMS: atom_id res chain seq x y z
N GLY A 1 15.42 -12.85 -8.66
CA GLY A 1 14.67 -11.81 -7.89
C GLY A 1 14.73 -12.08 -6.39
N LEU A 2 14.09 -11.23 -5.54
CA LEU A 2 14.07 -11.38 -4.07
C LEU A 2 13.59 -12.75 -3.59
N VAL A 3 12.72 -13.39 -4.36
CA VAL A 3 12.14 -14.71 -4.02
C VAL A 3 13.11 -15.87 -4.26
N GLU A 4 14.01 -15.74 -5.22
CA GLU A 4 15.02 -16.76 -5.54
C GLU A 4 16.19 -16.75 -4.54
N ARG A 5 16.32 -15.66 -3.77
CA ARG A 5 17.38 -15.46 -2.77
C ARG A 5 16.84 -15.45 -1.35
N ARG A 6 15.82 -16.25 -1.09
CA ARG A 6 15.16 -16.26 0.23
C ARG A 6 16.13 -16.68 1.35
N ASP A 7 16.97 -17.65 1.08
CA ASP A 7 17.97 -18.13 2.04
C ASP A 7 19.07 -17.07 2.24
N ASP A 8 19.45 -16.36 1.16
CA ASP A 8 20.40 -15.23 1.25
C ASP A 8 19.85 -14.08 2.11
N ILE A 9 18.53 -13.83 2.04
CA ILE A 9 17.87 -12.80 2.87
C ILE A 9 17.87 -13.20 4.34
N LEU A 10 17.56 -14.46 4.64
CA LEU A 10 17.63 -14.95 6.03
C LEU A 10 19.03 -14.86 6.59
N GLN A 11 20.04 -15.27 5.82
CA GLN A 11 21.43 -15.17 6.22
C GLN A 11 21.83 -13.71 6.48
N ALA A 12 21.44 -12.78 5.60
CA ALA A 12 21.73 -11.35 5.79
C ALA A 12 21.03 -10.78 7.05
N VAL A 13 19.84 -11.26 7.38
CA VAL A 13 19.14 -10.89 8.64
C VAL A 13 19.91 -11.37 9.86
N GLU A 14 20.42 -12.61 9.83
CA GLU A 14 21.20 -13.18 10.93
C GLU A 14 22.54 -12.43 11.09
N ASP A 15 23.24 -12.14 10.00
CA ASP A 15 24.49 -11.39 9.98
C ASP A 15 24.31 -9.96 10.53
N LEU A 16 23.23 -9.28 10.16
CA LEU A 16 22.89 -7.95 10.69
C LEU A 16 22.57 -7.99 12.19
N ALA A 17 21.85 -9.01 12.65
CA ALA A 17 21.53 -9.17 14.06
C ALA A 17 22.77 -9.47 14.89
N GLU A 18 23.78 -10.19 14.35
CA GLU A 18 25.05 -10.43 14.99
C GLU A 18 25.92 -9.16 15.02
N ALA A 19 26.00 -8.44 13.89
CA ALA A 19 26.71 -7.17 13.80
C ALA A 19 26.17 -6.15 14.82
N ARG A 20 24.85 -6.07 14.97
CA ARG A 20 24.18 -5.19 15.94
C ARG A 20 24.55 -5.53 17.37
N ARG A 21 24.52 -6.81 17.75
CA ARG A 21 24.94 -7.26 19.09
C ARG A 21 26.39 -6.90 19.38
N THR A 22 27.24 -6.99 18.38
CA THR A 22 28.66 -6.60 18.50
C THR A 22 28.83 -5.09 18.71
N LEU A 23 28.08 -4.27 17.96
CA LEU A 23 28.08 -2.81 18.09
C LEU A 23 27.54 -2.36 19.46
N ASP A 24 26.47 -2.97 19.94
CA ASP A 24 25.89 -2.68 21.26
C ASP A 24 26.91 -3.04 22.38
N GLY A 25 27.59 -4.17 22.28
CA GLY A 25 28.66 -4.56 23.20
C GLY A 25 29.87 -3.63 23.18
N LEU A 26 30.24 -3.10 22.00
CA LEU A 26 31.33 -2.11 21.88
C LEU A 26 30.93 -0.75 22.45
N ALA A 27 29.67 -0.36 22.37
CA ALA A 27 29.18 0.91 22.93
C ALA A 27 29.22 0.91 24.48
N GLU A 28 29.16 -0.27 25.11
CA GLU A 28 29.27 -0.45 26.56
C GLU A 28 30.74 -0.52 27.05
N ASP A 29 31.72 -0.70 26.16
CA ASP A 29 33.13 -0.75 26.49
C ASP A 29 33.66 0.66 26.80
N GLY A 30 34.28 0.82 27.96
CA GLY A 30 34.76 2.12 28.46
C GLY A 30 35.79 2.82 27.55
N GLU A 31 36.56 2.09 26.73
CA GLU A 31 37.48 2.67 25.75
C GLU A 31 36.77 3.20 24.50
N ALA A 32 35.63 2.57 24.12
CA ALA A 32 34.82 2.95 22.95
C ALA A 32 33.74 3.98 23.27
N ALA A 33 33.53 4.33 24.55
CA ALA A 33 32.46 5.28 24.99
C ALA A 33 32.52 6.64 24.27
N ARG A 34 33.71 7.10 23.83
CA ARG A 34 33.90 8.34 23.05
C ARG A 34 33.27 8.27 21.64
N PHE A 35 32.89 7.07 21.17
CA PHE A 35 32.25 6.82 19.89
C PHE A 35 30.80 6.31 20.06
N ALA A 36 30.26 6.32 21.28
CA ALA A 36 28.98 5.73 21.61
C ALA A 36 27.83 6.25 20.71
N ASP A 37 27.76 7.55 20.44
CA ASP A 37 26.76 8.15 19.59
C ASP A 37 26.83 7.60 18.14
N GLY A 38 28.05 7.45 17.61
CA GLY A 38 28.25 6.88 16.27
C GLY A 38 27.91 5.39 16.22
N LEU A 39 28.32 4.63 17.25
CA LEU A 39 27.99 3.21 17.36
C LEU A 39 26.47 2.97 17.48
N SER A 40 25.80 3.79 18.28
CA SER A 40 24.33 3.75 18.43
C SER A 40 23.62 4.05 17.11
N ALA A 41 24.06 5.07 16.36
CA ALA A 41 23.45 5.39 15.05
C ALA A 41 23.64 4.25 14.03
N ILE A 42 24.80 3.57 14.04
CA ILE A 42 25.02 2.41 13.15
C ILE A 42 24.17 1.22 13.61
N SER A 43 24.04 0.99 14.91
CA SER A 43 23.19 -0.08 15.46
C SER A 43 21.71 0.14 15.10
N GLU A 44 21.22 1.38 15.17
CA GLU A 44 19.86 1.76 14.77
C GLU A 44 19.62 1.49 13.28
N LEU A 45 20.53 1.93 12.41
CA LEU A 45 20.46 1.67 10.97
C LEU A 45 20.48 0.17 10.66
N ALA A 46 21.30 -0.61 11.35
CA ALA A 46 21.33 -2.06 11.20
C ALA A 46 20.00 -2.71 11.61
N GLY A 47 19.36 -2.18 12.67
CA GLY A 47 18.01 -2.61 13.11
C GLY A 47 16.93 -2.31 12.09
N ASP A 48 16.98 -1.15 11.45
CA ASP A 48 16.04 -0.77 10.39
C ASP A 48 16.20 -1.66 9.16
N LEU A 49 17.44 -1.95 8.75
CA LEU A 49 17.74 -2.87 7.65
C LEU A 49 17.29 -4.30 7.97
N GLU A 50 17.56 -4.79 9.19
CA GLU A 50 17.08 -6.10 9.65
C GLU A 50 15.56 -6.21 9.55
N SER A 51 14.83 -5.18 10.03
CA SER A 51 13.38 -5.12 10.00
C SER A 51 12.84 -5.11 8.57
N GLY A 52 13.46 -4.33 7.68
CA GLY A 52 13.12 -4.28 6.26
C GLY A 52 13.34 -5.63 5.56
N LEU A 53 14.44 -6.32 5.83
CA LEU A 53 14.74 -7.64 5.26
C LEU A 53 13.81 -8.73 5.81
N ARG A 54 13.47 -8.71 7.10
CA ARG A 54 12.47 -9.62 7.68
C ARG A 54 11.10 -9.43 7.05
N MET A 55 10.70 -8.18 6.83
CA MET A 55 9.46 -7.86 6.13
C MET A 55 9.50 -8.43 4.70
N ALA A 56 10.54 -8.16 3.94
CA ALA A 56 10.74 -8.68 2.58
C ALA A 56 10.70 -10.22 2.53
N HIS A 57 11.32 -10.88 3.53
CA HIS A 57 11.29 -12.35 3.66
C HIS A 57 9.86 -12.87 3.94
N SER A 58 9.12 -12.20 4.84
CA SER A 58 7.74 -12.58 5.20
C SER A 58 6.76 -12.48 4.02
N PHE A 59 7.00 -11.53 3.10
CA PHE A 59 6.24 -11.38 1.87
C PHE A 59 6.60 -12.39 0.77
N GLY A 60 7.58 -13.28 0.98
CA GLY A 60 8.15 -14.15 -0.06
C GLY A 60 7.14 -14.93 -0.92
N PRO A 61 6.18 -15.70 -0.38
CA PRO A 61 5.13 -16.35 -1.17
C PRO A 61 4.07 -15.38 -1.71
N MET A 62 3.63 -14.44 -0.87
CA MET A 62 2.64 -13.43 -1.19
C MET A 62 3.20 -12.33 -2.10
N GLY A 63 4.49 -12.03 -1.98
CA GLY A 63 5.18 -11.05 -2.80
C GLY A 63 5.23 -11.43 -4.29
N ARG A 64 5.23 -12.73 -4.62
CA ARG A 64 5.14 -13.18 -6.04
C ARG A 64 3.86 -12.67 -6.68
N GLU A 65 2.75 -12.92 -6.02
CA GLU A 65 1.44 -12.50 -6.49
C GLU A 65 1.29 -10.97 -6.45
N MET A 66 1.69 -10.34 -5.33
CA MET A 66 1.59 -8.88 -5.15
C MET A 66 2.44 -8.09 -6.14
N PHE A 67 3.65 -8.54 -6.46
CA PHE A 67 4.54 -7.79 -7.36
C PHE A 67 4.54 -8.31 -8.81
N GLY A 68 3.58 -9.17 -9.15
CA GLY A 68 3.42 -9.65 -10.51
C GLY A 68 4.67 -10.34 -11.06
N THR A 69 5.33 -11.20 -10.26
CA THR A 69 6.55 -11.89 -10.71
C THR A 69 6.27 -12.88 -11.84
N ASP A 70 5.06 -13.44 -11.86
CA ASP A 70 4.59 -14.40 -12.86
C ASP A 70 3.68 -13.73 -13.92
N GLY A 71 3.64 -12.38 -13.95
CA GLY A 71 2.80 -11.59 -14.85
C GLY A 71 2.65 -10.15 -14.35
N ARG A 72 1.59 -9.49 -14.77
CA ARG A 72 1.29 -8.13 -14.32
C ARG A 72 0.34 -8.16 -13.12
N ALA A 73 0.67 -7.36 -12.09
CA ALA A 73 -0.24 -7.05 -11.00
C ALA A 73 -0.57 -5.55 -11.00
N ARG A 74 -1.85 -5.21 -10.87
CA ARG A 74 -2.35 -3.83 -10.88
C ARG A 74 -3.07 -3.53 -9.59
N TYR A 75 -2.71 -2.42 -8.96
CA TYR A 75 -3.32 -1.95 -7.72
C TYR A 75 -3.92 -0.58 -7.91
N LEU A 76 -5.14 -0.43 -7.42
CA LEU A 76 -5.79 0.87 -7.28
C LEU A 76 -5.45 1.41 -5.90
N VAL A 77 -4.73 2.52 -5.85
CA VAL A 77 -4.40 3.21 -4.59
C VAL A 77 -5.35 4.38 -4.44
N LEU A 78 -6.18 4.34 -3.40
CA LEU A 78 -7.14 5.39 -3.07
C LEU A 78 -6.46 6.45 -2.21
N GLY A 79 -6.39 7.69 -2.67
CA GLY A 79 -5.99 8.85 -1.89
C GLY A 79 -7.18 9.40 -1.15
N GLN A 80 -7.22 9.17 0.15
CA GLN A 80 -8.31 9.59 1.02
C GLN A 80 -7.97 10.90 1.70
N SER A 81 -8.97 11.77 1.87
CA SER A 81 -8.83 13.02 2.63
C SER A 81 -9.59 12.89 3.95
N SER A 82 -8.87 12.94 5.06
CA SER A 82 -9.44 12.98 6.41
C SER A 82 -10.17 14.29 6.72
N ASP A 83 -10.01 15.33 5.92
CA ASP A 83 -10.75 16.59 6.05
C ASP A 83 -12.24 16.42 5.70
N GLU A 84 -12.56 15.43 4.87
CA GLU A 84 -13.92 15.04 4.55
C GLU A 84 -14.16 13.60 5.01
N LEU A 85 -14.67 13.44 6.23
CA LEU A 85 -14.85 12.14 6.86
C LEU A 85 -15.75 11.19 6.06
N ARG A 86 -15.31 9.96 5.91
CA ARG A 86 -16.06 8.78 5.48
C ARG A 86 -15.67 7.62 6.38
N ALA A 87 -16.46 6.57 6.41
CA ALA A 87 -16.27 5.48 7.36
C ALA A 87 -14.92 4.75 7.24
N THR A 88 -14.38 4.64 6.02
CA THR A 88 -13.05 4.04 5.77
C THR A 88 -12.04 5.14 5.40
N GLY A 89 -11.71 6.04 6.31
CA GLY A 89 -10.62 7.00 6.17
C GLY A 89 -11.02 8.37 5.65
N GLY A 90 -11.79 8.51 4.57
CA GLY A 90 -12.20 9.81 4.07
C GLY A 90 -12.69 9.83 2.64
N PHE A 91 -13.02 11.01 2.16
CA PHE A 91 -13.38 11.27 0.76
C PHE A 91 -12.22 10.89 -0.17
N VAL A 92 -12.50 10.15 -1.24
CA VAL A 92 -11.48 9.79 -2.23
C VAL A 92 -11.27 10.95 -3.20
N SER A 93 -10.17 11.68 -3.03
CA SER A 93 -9.83 12.83 -3.88
C SER A 93 -9.19 12.44 -5.20
N GLY A 94 -8.42 11.37 -5.19
CA GLY A 94 -7.76 10.83 -6.37
C GLY A 94 -7.37 9.38 -6.22
N VAL A 95 -7.00 8.78 -7.33
CA VAL A 95 -6.54 7.40 -7.37
C VAL A 95 -5.24 7.29 -8.15
N TRP A 96 -4.40 6.32 -7.77
CA TRP A 96 -3.25 5.92 -8.56
C TRP A 96 -3.45 4.49 -9.04
N LEU A 97 -3.28 4.26 -10.32
CA LEU A 97 -3.12 2.92 -10.85
C LEU A 97 -1.63 2.56 -10.85
N VAL A 98 -1.26 1.65 -9.97
CA VAL A 98 0.12 1.15 -9.84
C VAL A 98 0.20 -0.20 -10.51
N THR A 99 1.14 -0.35 -11.44
CA THR A 99 1.36 -1.61 -12.17
C THR A 99 2.75 -2.15 -11.87
N PHE A 100 2.78 -3.38 -11.41
CA PHE A 100 4.01 -4.17 -11.34
C PHE A 100 4.05 -5.15 -12.52
N ASP A 101 5.26 -5.43 -13.02
CA ASP A 101 5.51 -6.42 -14.06
C ASP A 101 6.83 -7.12 -13.75
N GLN A 102 6.81 -8.44 -13.69
CA GLN A 102 7.97 -9.28 -13.35
C GLN A 102 8.71 -8.84 -12.08
N GLY A 103 7.96 -8.45 -11.05
CA GLY A 103 8.50 -8.04 -9.75
C GLY A 103 9.04 -6.61 -9.69
N ALA A 104 8.89 -5.82 -10.75
CA ALA A 104 9.34 -4.42 -10.82
C ALA A 104 8.16 -3.46 -10.98
N LEU A 105 8.30 -2.24 -10.43
CA LEU A 105 7.34 -1.17 -10.68
C LEU A 105 7.45 -0.76 -12.16
N ALA A 106 6.38 -1.01 -12.93
CA ALA A 106 6.35 -0.77 -14.37
C ALA A 106 5.66 0.56 -14.74
N ASP A 107 4.61 0.94 -14.00
CA ASP A 107 3.83 2.15 -14.31
C ASP A 107 3.12 2.68 -13.07
N VAL A 108 2.99 4.00 -12.95
CA VAL A 108 2.17 4.69 -11.96
C VAL A 108 1.42 5.82 -12.64
N ARG A 109 0.09 5.76 -12.63
CA ARG A 109 -0.78 6.79 -13.20
C ARG A 109 -1.71 7.36 -12.16
N TYR A 110 -1.73 8.66 -12.01
CA TYR A 110 -2.69 9.40 -11.19
C TYR A 110 -3.89 9.82 -12.02
N GLU A 111 -5.06 9.70 -11.42
CA GLU A 111 -6.31 10.25 -11.93
C GLU A 111 -7.12 10.87 -10.79
N ASP A 112 -7.72 12.02 -11.05
CA ASP A 112 -8.70 12.62 -10.15
C ASP A 112 -9.94 11.71 -10.04
N ALA A 113 -10.44 11.47 -8.83
CA ALA A 113 -11.54 10.54 -8.59
C ALA A 113 -12.79 10.87 -9.39
N VAL A 114 -13.11 12.16 -9.58
CA VAL A 114 -14.27 12.59 -10.40
C VAL A 114 -14.14 12.25 -11.88
N ARG A 115 -12.92 11.96 -12.34
CA ARG A 115 -12.70 11.56 -13.73
C ARG A 115 -12.79 10.07 -13.95
N ILE A 116 -12.77 9.27 -12.89
CA ILE A 116 -12.89 7.80 -13.00
C ILE A 116 -14.26 7.41 -13.54
N ASP A 117 -15.31 8.08 -13.11
CA ASP A 117 -16.67 7.73 -13.44
C ASP A 117 -17.02 8.06 -14.90
N ASP A 118 -17.66 7.11 -15.59
CA ASP A 118 -18.14 7.28 -16.97
C ASP A 118 -19.60 7.76 -16.96
N PHE A 119 -19.79 9.08 -16.98
CA PHE A 119 -21.12 9.70 -16.96
C PHE A 119 -21.98 9.38 -18.18
N ALA A 120 -21.39 8.91 -19.29
CA ALA A 120 -22.17 8.43 -20.43
C ALA A 120 -22.85 7.07 -20.15
N ARG A 121 -22.47 6.41 -19.07
CA ARG A 121 -22.99 5.10 -18.63
C ARG A 121 -23.48 5.16 -17.18
N ILE A 122 -23.93 6.31 -16.72
CA ILE A 122 -24.32 6.55 -15.33
C ILE A 122 -25.48 5.63 -14.86
N ASP A 123 -26.29 5.17 -15.77
CA ASP A 123 -27.38 4.20 -15.55
C ASP A 123 -26.90 2.82 -15.08
N LEU A 124 -25.63 2.51 -15.28
CA LEU A 124 -25.01 1.27 -14.80
C LEU A 124 -24.44 1.38 -13.38
N TYR A 125 -24.34 2.59 -12.85
CA TYR A 125 -23.81 2.83 -11.52
C TYR A 125 -24.87 2.53 -10.44
N PRO A 126 -24.47 1.99 -9.29
CA PRO A 126 -25.41 1.74 -8.21
C PRO A 126 -25.96 3.05 -7.64
N LYS A 127 -27.13 2.96 -7.02
CA LYS A 127 -27.69 4.07 -6.25
C LYS A 127 -26.76 4.39 -5.07
N ALA A 128 -26.66 5.66 -4.74
CA ALA A 128 -25.97 6.08 -3.55
C ALA A 128 -26.64 5.50 -2.29
N PRO A 129 -25.88 5.27 -1.21
CA PRO A 129 -26.45 5.01 0.11
C PRO A 129 -27.46 6.08 0.50
N LEU A 130 -28.56 5.68 1.16
CA LEU A 130 -29.67 6.57 1.48
C LEU A 130 -29.25 7.88 2.18
N ALA A 131 -28.30 7.80 3.10
CA ALA A 131 -27.84 8.99 3.79
C ALA A 131 -27.05 9.96 2.88
N LEU A 132 -26.35 9.48 1.86
CA LEU A 132 -25.73 10.35 0.85
C LEU A 132 -26.80 11.00 -0.04
N GLU A 133 -27.87 10.26 -0.36
CA GLU A 133 -29.00 10.80 -1.12
C GLU A 133 -29.71 11.91 -0.31
N GLU A 134 -30.06 11.64 0.96
CA GLU A 134 -30.82 12.54 1.82
C GLU A 134 -30.05 13.80 2.24
N HIS A 135 -28.75 13.68 2.53
CA HIS A 135 -27.97 14.77 3.14
C HIS A 135 -27.01 15.45 2.15
N MET A 136 -26.62 14.80 1.08
CA MET A 136 -25.69 15.32 0.08
C MET A 136 -26.28 15.42 -1.33
N ASN A 137 -27.55 15.06 -1.50
CA ASN A 137 -28.23 15.03 -2.79
C ASN A 137 -27.49 14.18 -3.86
N ALA A 138 -26.83 13.11 -3.39
CA ALA A 138 -26.09 12.19 -4.22
C ALA A 138 -26.98 10.98 -4.54
N TRP A 139 -27.57 10.93 -5.70
CA TRP A 139 -28.50 9.85 -6.13
C TRP A 139 -27.79 8.67 -6.81
N VAL A 140 -26.54 8.85 -7.22
CA VAL A 140 -25.66 7.82 -7.79
C VAL A 140 -24.40 7.69 -6.95
N TRP A 141 -23.97 6.47 -6.71
CA TRP A 141 -22.73 6.20 -5.97
C TRP A 141 -21.56 6.27 -6.92
N LEU A 142 -20.60 7.14 -6.61
CA LEU A 142 -19.44 7.45 -7.43
C LEU A 142 -18.13 7.08 -6.72
N MET A 143 -17.03 6.97 -7.46
CA MET A 143 -15.72 6.61 -6.95
C MET A 143 -15.28 7.48 -5.76
N ARG A 144 -15.56 8.78 -5.80
CA ARG A 144 -15.18 9.73 -4.74
C ARG A 144 -15.81 9.41 -3.37
N ASP A 145 -16.97 8.74 -3.35
CA ASP A 145 -17.71 8.42 -2.13
C ASP A 145 -17.64 6.93 -1.78
N ILE A 146 -16.71 6.18 -2.40
CA ILE A 146 -16.62 4.72 -2.24
C ILE A 146 -16.23 4.29 -0.81
N SER A 147 -15.55 5.13 -0.07
CA SER A 147 -15.13 4.91 1.33
C SER A 147 -16.28 4.96 2.35
N TRP A 148 -17.48 4.65 1.91
CA TRP A 148 -18.71 4.71 2.71
C TRP A 148 -18.84 3.60 3.73
N ASP A 149 -18.46 2.36 3.37
CA ASP A 149 -18.57 1.21 4.25
C ASP A 149 -17.42 1.18 5.27
N PRO A 150 -17.67 0.94 6.58
CA PRO A 150 -16.60 0.84 7.56
C PRO A 150 -15.70 -0.40 7.39
N ASP A 151 -16.18 -1.42 6.66
CA ASP A 151 -15.41 -2.60 6.32
C ASP A 151 -14.57 -2.36 5.06
N PHE A 152 -13.24 -2.29 5.23
CA PHE A 152 -12.34 -2.01 4.10
C PHE A 152 -12.42 -3.05 2.97
N PRO A 153 -12.50 -4.36 3.21
CA PRO A 153 -12.73 -5.34 2.14
C PRO A 153 -13.96 -5.03 1.26
N THR A 154 -15.06 -4.61 1.87
CA THR A 154 -16.28 -4.17 1.15
C THR A 154 -16.02 -2.91 0.33
N THR A 155 -15.38 -1.89 0.92
CA THR A 155 -14.95 -0.68 0.22
C THR A 155 -14.01 -1.00 -0.94
N ALA A 156 -13.03 -1.88 -0.74
CA ALA A 156 -12.08 -2.28 -1.78
C ALA A 156 -12.77 -2.99 -2.96
N GLN A 157 -13.73 -3.89 -2.67
CA GLN A 157 -14.50 -4.53 -3.73
C GLN A 157 -15.34 -3.51 -4.51
N GLY A 158 -15.99 -2.58 -3.82
CA GLY A 158 -16.73 -1.49 -4.44
C GLY A 158 -15.85 -0.61 -5.33
N ALA A 159 -14.64 -0.27 -4.87
CA ALA A 159 -13.68 0.52 -5.65
C ALA A 159 -13.23 -0.22 -6.93
N ARG A 160 -12.98 -1.53 -6.87
CA ARG A 160 -12.70 -2.36 -8.05
C ARG A 160 -13.84 -2.33 -9.05
N ASP A 161 -15.08 -2.49 -8.59
CA ASP A 161 -16.27 -2.49 -9.44
C ASP A 161 -16.51 -1.13 -10.09
N MET A 162 -16.34 -0.02 -9.33
CA MET A 162 -16.42 1.36 -9.86
C MET A 162 -15.33 1.63 -10.90
N TYR A 163 -14.09 1.23 -10.62
CA TYR A 163 -12.98 1.41 -11.55
C TYR A 163 -13.21 0.62 -12.86
N ARG A 164 -13.72 -0.61 -12.77
CA ARG A 164 -14.11 -1.42 -13.92
C ARG A 164 -15.24 -0.77 -14.71
N LEU A 165 -16.25 -0.21 -14.05
CA LEU A 165 -17.36 0.51 -14.71
C LEU A 165 -16.84 1.75 -15.46
N GLY A 166 -16.03 2.57 -14.80
CA GLY A 166 -15.54 3.82 -15.34
C GLY A 166 -14.43 3.67 -16.37
N ARG A 167 -13.45 2.79 -16.09
CA ARG A 167 -12.22 2.63 -16.90
C ARG A 167 -12.19 1.38 -17.78
N ARG A 168 -13.13 0.44 -17.59
CA ARG A 168 -13.15 -0.86 -18.27
C ARG A 168 -11.86 -1.65 -18.07
N GLN A 169 -11.26 -1.48 -16.91
CA GLN A 169 -9.99 -2.11 -16.55
C GLN A 169 -10.15 -2.81 -15.19
N GLU A 170 -9.66 -4.04 -15.12
CA GLU A 170 -9.59 -4.82 -13.88
C GLU A 170 -8.32 -4.45 -13.10
N VAL A 171 -8.42 -4.56 -11.78
CA VAL A 171 -7.30 -4.44 -10.85
C VAL A 171 -7.27 -5.63 -9.90
N ASP A 172 -6.08 -6.04 -9.48
CA ASP A 172 -5.87 -7.23 -8.65
C ASP A 172 -6.08 -6.93 -7.17
N GLY A 173 -5.87 -5.67 -6.77
CA GLY A 173 -6.07 -5.25 -5.39
C GLY A 173 -6.32 -3.76 -5.24
N VAL A 174 -6.67 -3.37 -4.01
CA VAL A 174 -6.89 -1.96 -3.61
C VAL A 174 -6.08 -1.67 -2.35
N ILE A 175 -5.49 -0.49 -2.31
CA ILE A 175 -4.75 0.06 -1.17
C ILE A 175 -5.40 1.41 -0.85
N ALA A 176 -5.62 1.72 0.42
CA ALA A 176 -6.08 3.03 0.85
C ALA A 176 -4.96 3.76 1.60
N LEU A 177 -4.79 5.04 1.29
CA LEU A 177 -3.84 5.94 1.95
C LEU A 177 -4.58 7.18 2.44
N ASN A 178 -4.35 7.53 3.71
CA ASN A 178 -4.80 8.73 4.38
C ASN A 178 -3.68 9.76 4.46
#